data_6316e517b9fff917b8f6b25165ff2c75
#
_entry.id   6316e517b9fff917b8f6b25165ff2c75
#
_cell.length_a   1.000
_cell.length_b   1.000
_cell.length_c   1.000
_cell.angle_alpha   90.00
_cell.angle_beta   90.00
_cell.angle_gamma   90.00
#
_symmetry.space_group_name_H-M   'P 1'
#
loop_
_entity.id
_entity.type
_entity.pdbx_description
1 polymer ?
#
loop_
_entity_poly.entity_id
_entity_poly.type
_entity_poly.pdbx_seq_one_letter_code
_entity_poly.pdbx_strand_id
1 'polypeptide(L)' 'MRFEIHQEGVTRLTGLRNAGGDWRWELLDDDNCVVASGQGYRTRAECVHAVDVLKATAVGTQVVNRD' A
#
# COMPACT_ATOMS: atom_id res chain seq x y z
N MET A 1 -13.25 4.00 -6.74
CA MET A 1 -11.90 3.61 -6.33
C MET A 1 -11.62 4.01 -4.93
N ARG A 2 -10.90 3.20 -4.23
CA ARG A 2 -10.52 3.54 -2.87
C ARG A 2 -9.19 2.90 -2.51
N PHE A 3 -8.47 3.53 -1.60
CA PHE A 3 -7.26 2.95 -1.06
C PHE A 3 -7.60 2.23 0.24
N GLU A 4 -6.98 1.09 0.43
CA GLU A 4 -7.09 0.36 1.69
C GLU A 4 -5.69 0.14 2.23
N ILE A 5 -5.54 0.21 3.53
CA ILE A 5 -4.26 0.02 4.19
C ILE A 5 -4.38 -1.16 5.12
N HIS A 6 -3.44 -2.09 4.97
CA HIS A 6 -3.46 -3.32 5.74
C HIS A 6 -2.11 -3.55 6.36
N GLN A 7 -2.06 -4.27 7.45
CA GLN A 7 -0.82 -4.70 8.04
C GLN A 7 -0.62 -6.18 7.75
N GLU A 8 0.55 -6.52 7.26
CA GLU A 8 0.85 -7.89 7.01
C GLU A 8 1.95 -8.34 7.89
N GLY A 9 2.30 -9.56 7.84
CA GLY A 9 3.42 -10.08 8.61
C GLY A 9 3.08 -10.45 10.00
N VAL A 10 1.86 -10.31 10.41
CA VAL A 10 1.50 -10.71 11.73
C VAL A 10 1.18 -12.16 11.72
N THR A 11 1.93 -12.97 12.45
CA THR A 11 1.65 -14.33 12.41
C THR A 11 1.38 -14.75 13.78
N ARG A 12 0.24 -15.31 14.02
CA ARG A 12 -0.13 -15.71 15.31
C ARG A 12 0.56 -16.94 15.68
N LEU A 13 1.01 -17.69 14.76
CA LEU A 13 1.55 -18.94 15.11
C LEU A 13 2.81 -18.81 15.87
N THR A 14 3.69 -18.00 15.46
CA THR A 14 4.95 -17.96 16.11
C THR A 14 5.03 -16.91 17.13
N GLY A 15 4.23 -15.95 17.03
CA GLY A 15 4.36 -14.84 17.91
C GLY A 15 5.58 -14.03 17.65
N LEU A 16 6.41 -14.43 16.77
CA LEU A 16 7.50 -13.76 16.57
C LEU A 16 7.36 -12.81 15.61
N ARG A 17 6.72 -12.26 15.28
CA ARG A 17 6.48 -11.42 14.38
C ARG A 17 7.38 -10.42 14.37
N ASN A 18 7.69 -9.86 13.44
CA ASN A 18 8.45 -8.87 13.51
C ASN A 18 7.80 -7.80 13.96
N ALA A 19 8.29 -7.21 14.82
CA ALA A 19 7.75 -6.11 15.36
C ALA A 19 7.57 -5.14 14.34
N GLY A 20 6.66 -4.52 14.29
CA GLY A 20 6.42 -3.54 13.32
C GLY A 20 5.70 -4.02 12.13
N GLY A 21 5.75 -5.22 11.89
CA GLY A 21 5.07 -5.77 10.79
C GLY A 21 5.29 -5.03 9.51
N ASP A 22 4.72 -5.46 8.49
CA ASP A 22 4.79 -4.79 7.23
C ASP A 22 3.45 -4.20 6.93
N TRP A 23 3.43 -3.00 6.45
CA TRP A 23 2.21 -2.35 6.05
C TRP A 23 2.16 -2.30 4.54
N ARG A 24 0.95 -2.38 4.00
CA ARG A 24 0.77 -2.28 2.57
C ARG A 24 -0.51 -1.53 2.25
N TRP A 25 -0.59 -1.02 1.07
CA TRP A 25 -1.80 -0.36 0.60
C TRP A 25 -2.25 -1.02 -0.69
N GLU A 26 -3.54 -0.93 -0.94
CA GLU A 26 -4.12 -1.42 -2.18
C GLU A 26 -5.06 -0.37 -2.71
N LEU A 27 -5.06 -0.19 -4.02
CA LEU A 27 -6.03 0.68 -4.66
C LEU A 27 -7.03 -0.24 -5.36
N LEU A 28 -8.29 -0.13 -5.00
CA LEU A 28 -9.31 -0.99 -5.56
C LEU A 28 -10.26 -0.16 -6.40
N ASP A 29 -10.76 -0.76 -7.46
CA ASP A 29 -11.73 -0.09 -8.29
C ASP A 29 -13.13 -0.36 -7.76
N ASP A 30 -14.14 0.06 -8.49
CA ASP A 30 -15.51 -0.07 -8.04
C ASP A 30 -15.97 -1.50 -7.94
N ASP A 31 -15.28 -2.41 -8.59
CA ASP A 31 -15.62 -3.82 -8.54
C ASP A 31 -14.79 -4.54 -7.49
N ASN A 32 -14.08 -3.82 -6.66
CA ASN A 32 -13.24 -4.40 -5.61
C ASN A 32 -12.04 -5.16 -6.18
N CYS A 33 -11.63 -4.84 -7.37
CA CYS A 33 -10.43 -5.45 -7.93
C CYS A 33 -9.23 -4.59 -7.64
N VAL A 34 -8.13 -5.22 -7.27
CA VAL A 34 -6.91 -4.49 -6.95
C VAL A 34 -6.27 -4.03 -8.26
N VAL A 35 -6.14 -2.73 -8.43
CA VAL A 35 -5.53 -2.21 -9.63
C VAL A 35 -4.11 -1.73 -9.37
N ALA A 36 -3.74 -1.52 -8.13
CA ALA A 36 -2.38 -1.15 -7.78
C ALA A 36 -2.12 -1.48 -6.32
N SER A 37 -0.89 -1.66 -5.94
CA SER A 37 -0.56 -1.92 -4.55
C SER A 37 0.89 -1.58 -4.27
N GLY A 38 1.20 -1.41 -3.00
CA GLY A 38 2.57 -1.22 -2.55
C GLY A 38 2.74 -1.85 -1.20
N GLN A 39 3.95 -2.28 -0.87
CA GLN A 39 4.18 -2.96 0.39
C GLN A 39 5.58 -2.67 0.87
N GLY A 40 5.90 -3.16 2.04
CA GLY A 40 7.25 -2.97 2.58
C GLY A 40 7.40 -1.75 3.46
N TYR A 41 6.28 -1.16 3.90
CA TYR A 41 6.37 0.00 4.78
C TYR A 41 6.46 -0.45 6.22
N ARG A 42 7.30 0.17 7.00
CA ARG A 42 7.51 -0.26 8.35
C ARG A 42 6.43 0.21 9.30
N THR A 43 5.84 1.33 9.04
CA THR A 43 4.81 1.86 9.91
C THR A 43 3.62 2.26 9.10
N ARG A 44 2.50 2.35 9.79
CA ARG A 44 1.29 2.79 9.13
C ARG A 44 1.46 4.20 8.60
N ALA A 45 2.16 5.03 9.34
CA ALA A 45 2.36 6.42 8.90
C ALA A 45 3.12 6.49 7.59
N GLU A 46 4.11 5.63 7.42
CA GLU A 46 4.85 5.60 6.16
C GLU A 46 3.95 5.15 5.02
N CYS A 47 3.09 4.17 5.28
CA CYS A 47 2.20 3.68 4.26
C CYS A 47 1.18 4.76 3.88
N VAL A 48 0.63 5.44 4.87
CA VAL A 48 -0.32 6.51 4.62
C VAL A 48 0.34 7.63 3.83
N HIS A 49 1.59 7.94 4.18
CA HIS A 49 2.32 8.99 3.46
C HIS A 49 2.49 8.61 1.99
N ALA A 50 2.79 7.34 1.72
CA ALA A 50 2.94 6.88 0.35
C ALA A 50 1.63 7.04 -0.43
N VAL A 51 0.51 6.70 0.22
CA VAL A 51 -0.79 6.85 -0.42
C VAL A 51 -1.07 8.33 -0.67
N ASP A 52 -0.74 9.19 0.28
CA ASP A 52 -0.98 10.61 0.12
C ASP A 52 -0.17 11.18 -1.06
N VAL A 53 1.06 10.75 -1.21
CA VAL A 53 1.88 11.18 -2.33
C VAL A 53 1.26 10.72 -3.64
N LEU A 54 0.77 9.49 -3.68
CA LEU A 54 0.15 8.99 -4.88
C LEU A 54 -1.09 9.80 -5.23
N LYS A 55 -1.91 10.11 -4.24
CA LYS A 55 -3.11 10.86 -4.48
C LYS A 55 -2.79 12.27 -4.97
N ALA A 56 -1.74 12.86 -4.44
CA ALA A 56 -1.42 14.23 -4.79
C ALA A 56 -0.75 14.34 -6.16
N THR A 57 -0.02 13.32 -6.57
CA THR A 57 0.77 13.45 -7.77
C THR A 57 0.20 12.72 -8.96
N ALA A 58 -0.75 11.83 -8.76
CA ALA A 58 -1.21 11.00 -9.86
C ALA A 58 -1.80 11.79 -11.01
N VAL A 59 -2.45 12.90 -10.69
CA VAL A 59 -3.12 13.65 -11.71
C VAL A 59 -2.15 14.18 -12.75
N GLY A 60 -1.02 14.63 -12.35
CA GLY A 60 -0.09 15.19 -13.29
C GLY A 60 1.02 14.25 -13.70
N THR A 61 0.91 13.00 -13.37
CA THR A 61 2.01 12.09 -13.59
C THR A 61 2.04 11.62 -15.04
N GLN A 62 3.21 11.69 -15.63
CA GLN A 62 3.37 11.23 -16.97
C GLN A 62 3.37 9.74 -17.05
N VAL A 63 2.94 9.19 -18.16
CA VAL A 63 3.04 7.77 -18.40
C VAL A 63 4.22 7.56 -19.33
N VAL A 64 5.16 6.75 -18.92
CA VAL A 64 6.34 6.49 -19.71
C VAL A 64 6.39 5.01 -20.01
N ASN A 65 6.41 4.69 -21.31
CA ASN A 65 6.52 3.32 -21.71
C ASN A 65 7.95 2.96 -21.86
N ARG A 66 8.36 1.93 -21.17
CA ARG A 66 9.75 1.58 -21.18
C ARG A 66 10.04 0.34 -21.96
N ASP A 67 9.17 -0.07 -22.76
CA ASP A 67 9.43 -1.24 -23.54
C ASP A 67 10.25 -0.99 -24.73
#